data_de1f433b58016db73afac113e383384b
#
_entry.id   de1f433b58016db73afac113e383384b
#
_cell.length_a   1.000
_cell.length_b   1.000
_cell.length_c   1.000
_cell.angle_alpha   90.00
_cell.angle_beta   90.00
_cell.angle_gamma   90.00
#
_symmetry.space_group_name_H-M   'P 1'
#
loop_
_entity.id
_entity.type
_entity.pdbx_description
1 polymer ?
#
loop_
_entity_poly.entity_id
_entity_poly.type
_entity_poly.pdbx_seq_one_letter_code
_entity_poly.pdbx_strand_id
1 'polypeptide(L)'
;FGAGSVEEVERFIENANRIANTVYAHGFKFTYHNHSHEFRRLANGRTAMDMLVEGLDPVKTSFVLDTYWVQHGGGDVRHWIEKLANRIDILHMKEMGRDDKGPFITEIGNGNMYWEGILETAARAGVQYYVVEQDSWPGDPFDSIRQSSAYIHKNFM
;
A
#
# COMPACT_ATOMS: atom_id res chain seq x y z
N PHE A 1 -13.50 -4.65 6.60
CA PHE A 1 -13.18 -3.51 7.47
C PHE A 1 -13.36 -2.21 6.70
N GLY A 2 -14.29 -1.38 7.12
CA GLY A 2 -14.66 -0.16 6.36
C GLY A 2 -13.99 1.13 6.87
N ALA A 3 -13.26 1.06 7.98
CA ALA A 3 -12.63 2.21 8.65
C ALA A 3 -13.60 3.41 8.85
N GLY A 4 -14.85 3.11 9.18
CA GLY A 4 -15.94 4.09 9.26
C GLY A 4 -15.92 4.96 10.51
N SER A 5 -15.45 4.43 11.65
CA SER A 5 -15.36 5.14 12.92
C SER A 5 -14.11 4.76 13.71
N VAL A 6 -13.81 5.53 14.75
CA VAL A 6 -12.70 5.26 15.68
C VAL A 6 -12.86 3.89 16.32
N GLU A 7 -14.03 3.59 16.84
CA GLU A 7 -14.34 2.33 17.53
C GLU A 7 -14.23 1.12 16.59
N GLU A 8 -14.58 1.29 15.32
CA GLU A 8 -14.43 0.23 14.32
C GLU A 8 -12.94 -0.07 14.06
N VAL A 9 -12.11 0.96 13.97
CA VAL A 9 -10.66 0.80 13.78
C VAL A 9 -10.02 0.17 15.01
N GLU A 10 -10.34 0.61 16.21
CA GLU A 10 -9.82 0.04 17.47
C GLU A 10 -10.17 -1.44 17.60
N ARG A 11 -11.43 -1.80 17.35
CA ARG A 11 -11.87 -3.20 17.35
C ARG A 11 -11.16 -4.04 16.30
N PHE A 12 -10.90 -3.47 15.11
CA PHE A 12 -10.13 -4.15 14.08
C PHE A 12 -8.70 -4.41 14.56
N ILE A 13 -8.01 -3.40 15.13
CA ILE A 13 -6.66 -3.51 15.66
C ILE A 13 -6.55 -4.60 16.73
N GLU A 14 -7.49 -4.63 17.68
CA GLU A 14 -7.55 -5.66 18.71
C GLU A 14 -7.64 -7.06 18.11
N ASN A 15 -8.57 -7.27 17.18
CA ASN A 15 -8.75 -8.55 16.50
C ASN A 15 -7.54 -8.94 15.65
N ALA A 16 -6.97 -8.00 14.90
CA ALA A 16 -5.78 -8.23 14.07
C ALA A 16 -4.57 -8.63 14.93
N ASN A 17 -4.34 -7.95 16.05
CA ASN A 17 -3.26 -8.30 16.98
C ASN A 17 -3.46 -9.69 17.61
N ARG A 18 -4.72 -10.08 17.92
CA ARG A 18 -5.03 -11.43 18.40
C ARG A 18 -4.71 -12.49 17.34
N ILE A 19 -5.08 -12.25 16.08
CA ILE A 19 -4.76 -13.13 14.95
C ILE A 19 -3.24 -13.16 14.73
N ALA A 20 -2.59 -11.99 14.73
CA ALA A 20 -1.14 -11.87 14.57
C ALA A 20 -0.38 -12.69 15.63
N ASN A 21 -0.80 -12.67 16.89
CA ASN A 21 -0.22 -13.51 17.94
C ASN A 21 -0.31 -15.01 17.58
N THR A 22 -1.45 -15.45 17.08
CA THR A 22 -1.65 -16.86 16.72
C THR A 22 -0.78 -17.28 15.55
N VAL A 23 -0.78 -16.51 14.45
CA VAL A 23 -0.02 -16.87 13.25
C VAL A 23 1.49 -16.72 13.47
N TYR A 24 1.91 -15.76 14.29
CA TYR A 24 3.33 -15.55 14.63
C TYR A 24 3.92 -16.72 15.40
N ALA A 25 3.15 -17.36 16.28
CA ALA A 25 3.58 -18.59 16.97
C ALA A 25 3.83 -19.77 16.02
N HIS A 26 3.36 -19.69 14.78
CA HIS A 26 3.59 -20.68 13.71
C HIS A 26 4.58 -20.20 12.64
N GLY A 27 5.33 -19.13 12.91
CA GLY A 27 6.37 -18.61 12.02
C GLY A 27 5.88 -17.70 10.89
N PHE A 28 4.63 -17.17 10.97
CA PHE A 28 4.06 -16.26 9.99
C PHE A 28 3.87 -14.86 10.57
N LYS A 29 3.83 -13.84 9.71
CA LYS A 29 3.37 -12.50 10.07
C LYS A 29 1.96 -12.26 9.55
N PHE A 30 1.18 -11.47 10.26
CA PHE A 30 -0.05 -10.88 9.74
C PHE A 30 0.33 -9.64 8.92
N THR A 31 -0.16 -9.54 7.68
CA THR A 31 0.08 -8.36 6.83
C THR A 31 -1.22 -7.61 6.56
N TYR A 32 -1.15 -6.28 6.60
CA TYR A 32 -2.28 -5.40 6.30
C TYR A 32 -2.06 -4.72 4.93
N HIS A 33 -3.04 -4.84 4.03
CA HIS A 33 -3.07 -4.15 2.74
C HIS A 33 -4.02 -2.95 2.80
N ASN A 34 -3.51 -1.76 2.49
CA ASN A 34 -4.30 -0.54 2.49
C ASN A 34 -5.04 -0.30 1.17
N HIS A 35 -6.18 0.39 1.31
CA HIS A 35 -6.87 1.08 0.22
C HIS A 35 -6.90 2.59 0.49
N SER A 36 -7.78 3.34 -0.17
CA SER A 36 -7.87 4.79 0.02
C SER A 36 -8.70 5.21 1.23
N HIS A 37 -9.64 4.38 1.67
CA HIS A 37 -10.57 4.74 2.73
C HIS A 37 -9.91 4.88 4.10
N GLU A 38 -8.74 4.26 4.33
CA GLU A 38 -7.97 4.41 5.57
C GLU A 38 -7.36 5.81 5.73
N PHE A 39 -7.25 6.57 4.64
CA PHE A 39 -6.70 7.93 4.67
C PHE A 39 -7.74 9.00 4.99
N ARG A 40 -9.02 8.64 5.11
CA ARG A 40 -10.07 9.54 5.56
C ARG A 40 -9.86 9.91 7.03
N ARG A 41 -10.06 11.21 7.37
CA ARG A 41 -10.03 11.66 8.76
C ARG A 41 -11.29 11.23 9.49
N LEU A 42 -11.10 10.65 10.68
CA LEU A 42 -12.14 10.23 11.58
C LEU A 42 -12.52 11.36 12.56
N ALA A 43 -13.52 11.11 13.41
CA ALA A 43 -14.03 12.10 14.36
C ALA A 43 -12.98 12.62 15.38
N ASN A 44 -11.95 11.82 15.67
CA ASN A 44 -10.80 12.21 16.51
C ASN A 44 -9.72 13.00 15.76
N GLY A 45 -9.94 13.37 14.49
CA GLY A 45 -9.00 14.10 13.64
C GLY A 45 -7.85 13.29 13.05
N ARG A 46 -7.77 11.99 13.35
CA ARG A 46 -6.75 11.06 12.84
C ARG A 46 -7.28 10.29 11.64
N THR A 47 -6.38 9.75 10.84
CA THR A 47 -6.76 8.78 9.81
C THR A 47 -6.79 7.37 10.39
N ALA A 48 -7.59 6.48 9.80
CA ALA A 48 -7.55 5.07 10.20
C ALA A 48 -6.16 4.47 9.94
N MET A 49 -5.46 4.91 8.89
CA MET A 49 -4.09 4.45 8.61
C MET A 49 -3.12 4.85 9.74
N ASP A 50 -3.21 6.08 10.29
CA ASP A 50 -2.42 6.48 11.46
C ASP A 50 -2.66 5.57 12.66
N MET A 51 -3.93 5.25 12.92
CA MET A 51 -4.30 4.37 14.04
C MET A 51 -3.80 2.93 13.84
N LEU A 52 -3.88 2.41 12.61
CA LEU A 52 -3.34 1.07 12.26
C LEU A 52 -1.83 1.00 12.47
N VAL A 53 -1.10 2.00 12.01
CA VAL A 53 0.37 2.05 12.16
C VAL A 53 0.79 2.03 13.62
N GLU A 54 0.08 2.75 14.48
CA GLU A 54 0.39 2.82 15.91
C GLU A 54 -0.13 1.62 16.71
N GLY A 55 -1.31 1.09 16.35
CA GLY A 55 -1.99 0.07 17.15
C GLY A 55 -1.64 -1.36 16.80
N LEU A 56 -1.18 -1.63 15.57
CA LEU A 56 -0.75 -2.98 15.15
C LEU A 56 0.63 -3.30 15.71
N ASP A 57 0.79 -4.49 16.29
CA ASP A 57 2.05 -5.00 16.86
C ASP A 57 3.19 -4.95 15.82
N PRO A 58 4.25 -4.14 16.02
CA PRO A 58 5.27 -3.91 15.00
C PRO A 58 6.17 -5.12 14.73
N VAL A 59 6.16 -6.12 15.62
CA VAL A 59 6.97 -7.35 15.46
C VAL A 59 6.19 -8.42 14.69
N LYS A 60 4.89 -8.52 14.96
CA LYS A 60 4.03 -9.61 14.47
C LYS A 60 3.21 -9.22 13.24
N THR A 61 3.21 -7.93 12.91
CA THR A 61 2.48 -7.40 11.76
C THR A 61 3.41 -6.66 10.82
N SER A 62 3.07 -6.67 9.54
CA SER A 62 3.69 -5.86 8.51
C SER A 62 2.62 -5.26 7.59
N PHE A 63 3.06 -4.47 6.61
CA PHE A 63 2.17 -3.87 5.63
C PHE A 63 2.49 -4.36 4.22
N VAL A 64 1.44 -4.57 3.46
CA VAL A 64 1.47 -4.52 2.01
C VAL A 64 1.04 -3.11 1.63
N LEU A 65 1.99 -2.22 1.35
CA LEU A 65 1.68 -0.83 1.02
C LEU A 65 1.37 -0.72 -0.46
N ASP A 66 0.15 -0.26 -0.78
CA ASP A 66 -0.30 -0.03 -2.16
C ASP A 66 -0.14 1.44 -2.54
N THR A 67 0.69 1.68 -3.54
CA THR A 67 1.08 3.03 -3.97
C THR A 67 -0.07 3.82 -4.58
N TYR A 68 -0.92 3.18 -5.39
CA TYR A 68 -2.10 3.81 -5.96
C TYR A 68 -3.07 4.27 -4.87
N TRP A 69 -3.38 3.38 -3.94
CA TRP A 69 -4.37 3.66 -2.91
C TRP A 69 -3.90 4.71 -1.90
N VAL A 70 -2.60 4.79 -1.61
CA VAL A 70 -2.03 5.91 -0.82
C VAL A 70 -2.28 7.24 -1.54
N GLN A 71 -1.90 7.34 -2.82
CA GLN A 71 -2.03 8.58 -3.59
C GLN A 71 -3.50 8.94 -3.83
N HIS A 72 -4.35 7.96 -4.15
CA HIS A 72 -5.79 8.13 -4.32
C HIS A 72 -6.46 8.62 -3.03
N GLY A 73 -5.99 8.17 -1.87
CA GLY A 73 -6.43 8.63 -0.55
C GLY A 73 -5.91 10.03 -0.16
N GLY A 74 -5.10 10.68 -1.02
CA GLY A 74 -4.53 12.00 -0.76
C GLY A 74 -3.24 11.97 0.07
N GLY A 75 -2.63 10.79 0.24
CA GLY A 75 -1.34 10.63 0.91
C GLY A 75 -0.15 10.83 -0.02
N ASP A 76 0.99 11.25 0.52
CA ASP A 76 2.28 11.18 -0.17
C ASP A 76 2.86 9.78 0.00
N VAL A 77 3.08 9.07 -1.11
CA VAL A 77 3.54 7.67 -1.12
C VAL A 77 4.90 7.53 -0.42
N ARG A 78 5.84 8.44 -0.68
CA ARG A 78 7.18 8.40 -0.08
C ARG A 78 7.14 8.66 1.42
N HIS A 79 6.32 9.62 1.85
CA HIS A 79 6.11 9.87 3.29
C HIS A 79 5.60 8.64 4.02
N TRP A 80 4.62 7.92 3.43
CA TRP A 80 4.09 6.71 4.04
C TRP A 80 5.07 5.55 4.03
N ILE A 81 5.90 5.43 2.99
CA ILE A 81 7.00 4.45 2.96
C ILE A 81 8.01 4.75 4.08
N GLU A 82 8.44 6.00 4.25
CA GLU A 82 9.36 6.40 5.32
C GLU A 82 8.77 6.16 6.72
N LYS A 83 7.50 6.52 6.91
CA LYS A 83 6.78 6.33 8.18
C LYS A 83 6.66 4.86 8.57
N LEU A 84 6.60 3.96 7.59
CA LEU A 84 6.51 2.50 7.75
C LEU A 84 7.86 1.79 7.57
N ALA A 85 8.99 2.51 7.63
CA ALA A 85 10.30 1.91 7.44
C ALA A 85 10.50 0.65 8.31
N ASN A 86 11.02 -0.42 7.71
CA ASN A 86 11.17 -1.76 8.29
C ASN A 86 9.85 -2.48 8.67
N ARG A 87 8.71 -1.97 8.22
CA ARG A 87 7.38 -2.58 8.44
C ARG A 87 6.62 -2.86 7.14
N ILE A 88 7.21 -2.61 5.98
CA ILE A 88 6.65 -2.95 4.67
C ILE A 88 7.39 -4.17 4.16
N ASP A 89 6.76 -5.35 4.20
CA ASP A 89 7.33 -6.54 3.57
C ASP A 89 7.12 -6.51 2.05
N ILE A 90 5.97 -6.01 1.60
CA ILE A 90 5.60 -5.98 0.18
C ILE A 90 5.14 -4.56 -0.20
N LEU A 91 5.68 -4.02 -1.29
CA LEU A 91 5.15 -2.83 -1.95
C LEU A 91 4.32 -3.27 -3.16
N HIS A 92 3.02 -2.95 -3.17
CA HIS A 92 2.25 -3.05 -4.40
C HIS A 92 2.58 -1.86 -5.30
N MET A 93 3.28 -2.17 -6.38
CA MET A 93 3.54 -1.23 -7.46
C MET A 93 2.27 -1.13 -8.30
N LYS A 94 1.47 -0.13 -8.02
CA LYS A 94 0.18 0.11 -8.68
C LYS A 94 0.13 1.54 -9.17
N GLU A 95 0.06 1.69 -10.47
CA GLU A 95 0.17 2.98 -11.16
C GLU A 95 -1.13 3.76 -11.14
N MET A 96 -1.03 5.07 -11.00
CA MET A 96 -2.16 5.98 -11.11
C MET A 96 -1.99 6.93 -12.29
N GLY A 97 -2.90 6.84 -13.25
CA GLY A 97 -3.14 7.85 -14.27
C GLY A 97 -4.28 8.77 -13.89
N ARG A 98 -4.47 9.83 -14.68
CA ARG A 98 -5.60 10.76 -14.55
C ARG A 98 -6.11 11.20 -15.91
N ASP A 99 -7.45 11.19 -16.07
CA ASP A 99 -8.14 11.76 -17.19
C ASP A 99 -9.25 12.74 -16.73
N ASP A 100 -10.10 13.18 -17.65
CA ASP A 100 -11.22 14.10 -17.35
C ASP A 100 -12.28 13.48 -16.40
N LYS A 101 -12.33 12.16 -16.29
CA LYS A 101 -13.25 11.44 -15.41
C LYS A 101 -12.69 11.23 -14.00
N GLY A 102 -11.39 11.40 -13.83
CA GLY A 102 -10.72 11.26 -12.55
C GLY A 102 -9.48 10.35 -12.60
N PRO A 103 -9.02 9.87 -11.42
CA PRO A 103 -7.91 8.92 -11.34
C PRO A 103 -8.34 7.56 -11.86
N PHE A 104 -7.41 6.85 -12.51
CA PHE A 104 -7.61 5.48 -12.99
C PHE A 104 -6.33 4.65 -12.81
N ILE A 105 -6.49 3.33 -12.81
CA ILE A 105 -5.37 2.37 -12.72
C ILE A 105 -4.86 2.10 -14.14
N THR A 106 -3.54 2.10 -14.30
CA THR A 106 -2.89 1.82 -15.59
C THR A 106 -1.59 1.04 -15.39
N GLU A 107 -0.89 0.74 -16.48
CA GLU A 107 0.40 0.05 -16.48
C GLU A 107 1.49 0.94 -15.85
N ILE A 108 2.46 0.32 -15.18
CA ILE A 108 3.59 1.03 -14.60
C ILE A 108 4.33 1.83 -15.66
N GLY A 109 4.44 3.13 -15.43
CA GLY A 109 5.07 4.09 -16.35
C GLY A 109 4.11 4.74 -17.35
N ASN A 110 2.85 4.34 -17.42
CA ASN A 110 1.82 4.97 -18.25
C ASN A 110 0.98 6.02 -17.47
N GLY A 111 1.21 6.16 -16.18
CA GLY A 111 0.54 7.14 -15.32
C GLY A 111 1.44 8.31 -14.97
N ASN A 112 1.27 8.83 -13.78
CA ASN A 112 1.97 10.02 -13.31
C ASN A 112 2.60 9.87 -11.91
N MET A 113 2.82 8.64 -11.46
CA MET A 113 3.54 8.39 -10.22
C MET A 113 5.04 8.55 -10.40
N TYR A 114 5.71 9.14 -9.40
CA TYR A 114 7.15 9.35 -9.43
C TYR A 114 7.89 8.09 -8.97
N TRP A 115 8.00 7.10 -9.87
CA TRP A 115 8.56 5.78 -9.56
C TRP A 115 10.01 5.81 -9.10
N GLU A 116 10.85 6.66 -9.67
CA GLU A 116 12.25 6.81 -9.26
C GLU A 116 12.35 7.11 -7.76
N GLY A 117 11.66 8.17 -7.30
CA GLY A 117 11.67 8.54 -5.89
C GLY A 117 10.94 7.55 -4.98
N ILE A 118 9.89 6.88 -5.47
CA ILE A 118 9.18 5.84 -4.71
C ILE A 118 10.09 4.64 -4.46
N LEU A 119 10.74 4.12 -5.51
CA LEU A 119 11.60 2.92 -5.41
C LEU A 119 12.87 3.21 -4.59
N GLU A 120 13.48 4.39 -4.77
CA GLU A 120 14.61 4.82 -3.96
C GLU A 120 14.24 4.88 -2.46
N THR A 121 13.09 5.47 -2.15
CA THR A 121 12.60 5.57 -0.77
C THR A 121 12.27 4.18 -0.19
N ALA A 122 11.64 3.32 -0.99
CA ALA A 122 11.31 1.95 -0.59
C ALA A 122 12.56 1.11 -0.28
N ALA A 123 13.60 1.23 -1.11
CA ALA A 123 14.87 0.55 -0.87
C ALA A 123 15.51 1.00 0.45
N ARG A 124 15.54 2.32 0.72
CA ARG A 124 16.06 2.85 1.99
C ARG A 124 15.21 2.42 3.19
N ALA A 125 13.91 2.28 3.01
CA ALA A 125 12.97 1.85 4.05
C ALA A 125 12.99 0.34 4.33
N GLY A 126 13.79 -0.45 3.59
CA GLY A 126 13.94 -1.89 3.81
C GLY A 126 12.83 -2.75 3.21
N VAL A 127 12.11 -2.25 2.20
CA VAL A 127 11.11 -3.04 1.47
C VAL A 127 11.77 -4.23 0.78
N GLN A 128 11.21 -5.43 0.96
CA GLN A 128 11.81 -6.68 0.48
C GLN A 128 11.26 -7.14 -0.85
N TYR A 129 9.96 -6.96 -1.08
CA TYR A 129 9.28 -7.44 -2.28
C TYR A 129 8.52 -6.33 -2.97
N TYR A 130 8.64 -6.30 -4.28
CA TYR A 130 7.95 -5.37 -5.18
C TYR A 130 7.05 -6.18 -6.10
N VAL A 131 5.75 -5.95 -6.01
CA VAL A 131 4.74 -6.72 -6.74
C VAL A 131 3.90 -5.78 -7.59
N VAL A 132 3.91 -5.95 -8.90
CA VAL A 132 3.01 -5.21 -9.79
C VAL A 132 1.59 -5.70 -9.57
N GLU A 133 0.67 -4.78 -9.25
CA GLU A 133 -0.75 -5.06 -9.12
C GLU A 133 -1.57 -4.11 -9.99
N GLN A 134 -2.60 -4.65 -10.64
CA GLN A 134 -3.49 -3.89 -11.51
C GLN A 134 -4.90 -4.50 -11.46
N ASP A 135 -5.91 -3.74 -10.94
CA ASP A 135 -7.28 -4.24 -10.77
C ASP A 135 -8.11 -4.14 -12.04
N SER A 136 -7.69 -3.31 -12.99
CA SER A 136 -8.39 -3.08 -14.25
C SER A 136 -7.41 -2.80 -15.38
N TRP A 137 -7.78 -3.23 -16.57
CA TRP A 137 -6.96 -3.09 -17.77
C TRP A 137 -7.86 -2.88 -19.00
N PRO A 138 -7.40 -2.13 -20.01
CA PRO A 138 -8.24 -1.79 -21.17
C PRO A 138 -8.39 -2.90 -22.21
N GLY A 139 -7.56 -3.95 -22.17
CA GLY A 139 -7.50 -5.01 -23.16
C GLY A 139 -7.12 -6.37 -22.57
N ASP A 140 -6.07 -7.02 -23.11
CA ASP A 140 -5.54 -8.27 -22.56
C ASP A 140 -4.69 -7.99 -21.32
N PRO A 141 -4.98 -8.60 -20.14
CA PRO A 141 -4.19 -8.41 -18.93
C PRO A 141 -2.72 -8.80 -19.08
N PHE A 142 -2.41 -9.77 -19.95
CA PHE A 142 -1.03 -10.16 -20.22
C PHE A 142 -0.27 -9.10 -21.02
N ASP A 143 -0.95 -8.30 -21.84
CA ASP A 143 -0.34 -7.17 -22.53
C ASP A 143 -0.03 -6.05 -21.54
N SER A 144 -0.92 -5.74 -20.60
CA SER A 144 -0.72 -4.79 -19.52
C SER A 144 0.49 -5.18 -18.65
N ILE A 145 0.57 -6.43 -18.20
CA ILE A 145 1.72 -6.91 -17.40
C ILE A 145 3.02 -6.85 -18.20
N ARG A 146 3.02 -7.18 -19.49
CA ARG A 146 4.22 -7.06 -20.35
C ARG A 146 4.70 -5.62 -20.45
N GLN A 147 3.81 -4.65 -20.59
CA GLN A 147 4.15 -3.24 -20.63
C GLN A 147 4.78 -2.79 -19.32
N SER A 148 4.15 -3.08 -18.18
CA SER A 148 4.67 -2.78 -16.85
C SER A 148 6.05 -3.40 -16.63
N SER A 149 6.22 -4.67 -16.97
CA SER A 149 7.50 -5.39 -16.87
C SER A 149 8.58 -4.76 -17.75
N ALA A 150 8.27 -4.43 -19.00
CA ALA A 150 9.21 -3.80 -19.92
C ALA A 150 9.67 -2.43 -19.41
N TYR A 151 8.76 -1.63 -18.87
CA TYR A 151 9.09 -0.33 -18.27
C TYR A 151 10.03 -0.49 -17.06
N ILE A 152 9.73 -1.41 -16.15
CA ILE A 152 10.54 -1.67 -14.96
C ILE A 152 11.94 -2.12 -15.35
N HIS A 153 12.07 -3.10 -16.24
CA HIS A 153 13.38 -3.59 -16.70
C HIS A 153 14.22 -2.49 -17.37
N LYS A 154 13.59 -1.65 -18.17
CA LYS A 154 14.28 -0.58 -18.87
C LYS A 154 14.82 0.51 -17.96
N ASN A 155 14.11 0.83 -16.87
CA ASN A 155 14.39 2.04 -16.08
C ASN A 155 14.99 1.73 -14.70
N PHE A 156 14.84 0.50 -14.17
CA PHE A 156 15.20 0.20 -12.77
C PHE A 156 16.00 -1.10 -12.59
N MET A 157 16.24 -1.87 -13.63
CA MET A 157 17.04 -3.11 -13.60
C MET A 157 18.22 -3.05 -14.56
#